data_29e90fbd3fa4e14d41a4ac366239f4af
#
_entry.id   29e90fbd3fa4e14d41a4ac366239f4af
#
_cell.length_a   1.000
_cell.length_b   1.000
_cell.length_c   1.000
_cell.angle_alpha   90.00
_cell.angle_beta   90.00
_cell.angle_gamma   90.00
#
_symmetry.space_group_name_H-M   'P 1'
#
loop_
_entity.id
_entity.type
_entity.pdbx_description
1 polymer ?
#
loop_
_entity_poly.entity_id
_entity_poly.type
_entity_poly.pdbx_seq_one_letter_code
_entity_poly.pdbx_strand_id
1 'polypeptide(L)'
;MLRVKTIDAHAAGEPLRLIVDGFPSPRGRTMLEKREWVLRHADHLRRALMLEPRGHADMYGAILTEPVTPGSHAGVLFMHNQGYSTMCGHGIVAVTTIALERGLLLPGGDGASIVYDSPAGTIRARARLGAGGAGGAGGENGEPLQRVESVAFVNVPSFVLHAGLIVKLGSRHIRADVAFGGAFYAIVDSEAVGLPIDVPHLAELRRVGMEIKDAIEAAHTIAHPLEPGLHGIYGTIFTGPSSDERADLRNVTIFADAEVDRSPCGTGTAAVMSVIDAMGLLGDDKPFVHESLIGTRFSGRVASRTVVGDYQAIVPEIEGSAWITGEHTFLVDDTDPLKNGFRL
;
A
#
# COMPACT_ATOMS: atom_id res chain seq x y z
N MET A 1 -1.78 -11.85 -29.90
CA MET A 1 -0.68 -11.43 -28.99
C MET A 1 -1.01 -10.05 -28.43
N LEU A 2 -1.28 -9.94 -27.14
CA LEU A 2 -1.51 -8.70 -26.40
C LEU A 2 -0.17 -8.04 -26.03
N ARG A 3 -0.10 -6.72 -26.10
CA ARG A 3 1.03 -5.91 -25.61
C ARG A 3 0.56 -5.10 -24.43
N VAL A 4 1.33 -5.10 -23.34
CA VAL A 4 1.05 -4.31 -22.13
C VAL A 4 2.31 -3.51 -21.79
N LYS A 5 2.18 -2.20 -21.70
CA LYS A 5 3.29 -1.32 -21.30
C LYS A 5 3.21 -1.01 -19.81
N THR A 6 4.35 -1.04 -19.16
CA THR A 6 4.47 -0.76 -17.73
C THR A 6 5.68 0.12 -17.44
N ILE A 7 5.57 0.84 -16.32
CA ILE A 7 6.68 1.52 -15.69
C ILE A 7 6.80 0.94 -14.29
N ASP A 8 7.94 0.34 -14.01
CA ASP A 8 8.22 -0.33 -12.75
C ASP A 8 9.03 0.59 -11.83
N ALA A 9 8.71 0.58 -10.54
CA ALA A 9 9.37 1.35 -9.50
C ALA A 9 9.44 0.53 -8.21
N HIS A 10 10.16 1.04 -7.22
CA HIS A 10 9.98 0.62 -5.84
C HIS A 10 9.78 1.82 -4.92
N ALA A 11 8.98 1.68 -3.86
CA ALA A 11 8.91 2.63 -2.77
C ALA A 11 9.43 1.96 -1.50
N ALA A 12 10.53 2.48 -0.96
CA ALA A 12 11.19 1.91 0.21
C ALA A 12 11.49 0.40 0.11
N GLY A 13 11.73 -0.11 -1.10
CA GLY A 13 12.03 -1.53 -1.36
C GLY A 13 10.84 -2.37 -1.82
N GLU A 14 9.61 -1.92 -1.62
CA GLU A 14 8.42 -2.63 -2.12
C GLU A 14 8.17 -2.30 -3.58
N PRO A 15 8.07 -3.30 -4.49
CA PRO A 15 7.91 -3.08 -5.92
C PRO A 15 6.54 -2.50 -6.23
N LEU A 16 6.48 -1.74 -7.31
CA LEU A 16 5.24 -1.34 -7.97
C LEU A 16 5.41 -1.34 -9.49
N ARG A 17 4.53 -2.05 -10.18
CA ARG A 17 4.37 -2.02 -11.63
C ARG A 17 3.16 -1.19 -12.01
N LEU A 18 3.36 0.02 -12.54
CA LEU A 18 2.27 0.82 -13.07
C LEU A 18 2.01 0.41 -14.52
N ILE A 19 0.81 -0.09 -14.78
CA ILE A 19 0.37 -0.41 -16.15
C ILE A 19 -0.12 0.87 -16.79
N VAL A 20 0.51 1.27 -17.89
CA VAL A 20 0.23 2.53 -18.60
C VAL A 20 -0.47 2.35 -19.93
N ASP A 21 -0.44 1.15 -20.51
CA ASP A 21 -1.11 0.83 -21.78
C ASP A 21 -1.42 -0.68 -21.86
N GLY A 22 -2.46 -1.06 -22.61
CA GLY A 22 -2.82 -2.46 -22.85
C GLY A 22 -3.72 -3.09 -21.77
N PHE A 23 -4.24 -2.31 -20.82
CA PHE A 23 -5.22 -2.77 -19.83
C PHE A 23 -6.59 -2.12 -20.12
N PRO A 24 -7.70 -2.88 -20.04
CA PRO A 24 -9.02 -2.32 -20.32
C PRO A 24 -9.44 -1.30 -19.24
N SER A 25 -10.12 -0.23 -19.66
CA SER A 25 -10.64 0.78 -18.75
C SER A 25 -11.72 0.21 -17.84
N PRO A 26 -11.56 0.25 -16.51
CA PRO A 26 -12.56 -0.26 -15.57
C PRO A 26 -13.85 0.54 -15.62
N ARG A 27 -14.99 -0.15 -15.57
CA ARG A 27 -16.32 0.46 -15.54
C ARG A 27 -16.86 0.48 -14.12
N GLY A 28 -17.56 1.57 -13.75
CA GLY A 28 -18.19 1.75 -12.45
C GLY A 28 -18.37 3.22 -12.10
N ARG A 29 -19.34 3.54 -11.24
CA ARG A 29 -19.59 4.89 -10.72
C ARG A 29 -18.80 5.16 -9.44
N THR A 30 -18.37 4.10 -8.77
CA THR A 30 -17.53 4.17 -7.57
C THR A 30 -16.23 3.39 -7.80
N MET A 31 -15.22 3.65 -6.99
CA MET A 31 -13.96 2.91 -7.08
C MET A 31 -14.12 1.45 -6.65
N LEU A 32 -15.03 1.15 -5.74
CA LEU A 32 -15.39 -0.24 -5.39
C LEU A 32 -16.03 -0.97 -6.57
N GLU A 33 -16.95 -0.33 -7.31
CA GLU A 33 -17.54 -0.92 -8.52
C GLU A 33 -16.48 -1.15 -9.61
N LYS A 34 -15.52 -0.21 -9.79
CA LYS A 34 -14.42 -0.38 -10.73
C LYS A 34 -13.49 -1.52 -10.32
N ARG A 35 -13.18 -1.67 -9.03
CA ARG A 35 -12.42 -2.79 -8.49
C ARG A 35 -13.12 -4.12 -8.76
N GLU A 36 -14.43 -4.20 -8.53
CA GLU A 36 -15.22 -5.39 -8.81
C GLU A 36 -15.26 -5.71 -10.31
N TRP A 37 -15.33 -4.68 -11.14
CA TRP A 37 -15.31 -4.85 -12.59
C TRP A 37 -14.01 -5.48 -13.07
N VAL A 38 -12.84 -5.00 -12.62
CA VAL A 38 -11.53 -5.57 -13.03
C VAL A 38 -11.37 -6.99 -12.52
N LEU A 39 -11.86 -7.28 -11.32
CA LEU A 39 -11.85 -8.63 -10.76
C LEU A 39 -12.63 -9.62 -11.66
N ARG A 40 -13.77 -9.21 -12.19
CA ARG A 40 -14.61 -10.07 -13.02
C ARG A 40 -14.15 -10.16 -14.48
N HIS A 41 -13.58 -9.10 -15.04
CA HIS A 41 -13.37 -9.00 -16.49
C HIS A 41 -11.89 -8.95 -16.91
N ALA A 42 -10.98 -8.60 -16.02
CA ALA A 42 -9.58 -8.38 -16.33
C ALA A 42 -8.57 -9.08 -15.39
N ASP A 43 -9.04 -9.94 -14.47
CA ASP A 43 -8.18 -10.63 -13.51
C ASP A 43 -7.10 -11.50 -14.17
N HIS A 44 -7.37 -12.04 -15.36
CA HIS A 44 -6.38 -12.77 -16.14
C HIS A 44 -5.16 -11.90 -16.51
N LEU A 45 -5.33 -10.58 -16.69
CA LEU A 45 -4.22 -9.64 -16.94
C LEU A 45 -3.43 -9.36 -15.66
N ARG A 46 -4.12 -9.18 -14.53
CA ARG A 46 -3.44 -9.10 -13.23
C ARG A 46 -2.56 -10.33 -13.02
N ARG A 47 -3.12 -11.52 -13.17
CA ARG A 47 -2.38 -12.77 -13.03
C ARG A 47 -1.19 -12.84 -13.99
N ALA A 48 -1.39 -12.53 -15.27
CA ALA A 48 -0.34 -12.52 -16.27
C ALA A 48 0.85 -11.60 -15.92
N LEU A 49 0.59 -10.46 -15.22
CA LEU A 49 1.58 -9.42 -14.95
C LEU A 49 2.16 -9.47 -13.53
N MET A 50 1.40 -10.01 -12.57
CA MET A 50 1.83 -10.08 -11.17
C MET A 50 2.45 -11.43 -10.81
N LEU A 51 2.06 -12.51 -11.51
CA LEU A 51 2.61 -13.84 -11.30
C LEU A 51 3.76 -14.13 -12.27
N GLU A 52 4.54 -15.17 -11.98
CA GLU A 52 5.55 -15.65 -12.91
C GLU A 52 4.93 -16.12 -14.25
N PRO A 53 5.62 -15.96 -15.36
CA PRO A 53 7.01 -15.55 -15.55
C PRO A 53 7.21 -14.04 -15.75
N ARG A 54 6.17 -13.20 -15.70
CA ARG A 54 6.25 -11.75 -15.96
C ARG A 54 6.28 -10.91 -14.69
N GLY A 55 5.77 -11.44 -13.59
CA GLY A 55 5.90 -10.95 -12.23
C GLY A 55 6.77 -11.90 -11.39
N HIS A 56 6.61 -11.84 -10.09
CA HIS A 56 7.30 -12.69 -9.12
C HIS A 56 6.47 -12.80 -7.83
N ALA A 57 6.89 -13.62 -6.87
CA ALA A 57 6.30 -13.66 -5.54
C ALA A 57 6.34 -12.28 -4.88
N ASP A 58 5.25 -11.91 -4.21
CA ASP A 58 5.08 -10.62 -3.55
C ASP A 58 5.18 -9.41 -4.52
N MET A 59 4.75 -9.57 -5.79
CA MET A 59 4.70 -8.49 -6.77
C MET A 59 3.46 -7.64 -6.57
N TYR A 60 3.64 -6.33 -6.69
CA TYR A 60 2.57 -5.34 -6.57
C TYR A 60 2.46 -4.51 -7.85
N GLY A 61 1.24 -4.08 -8.18
CA GLY A 61 0.99 -3.27 -9.36
C GLY A 61 -0.16 -2.30 -9.20
N ALA A 62 -0.32 -1.42 -10.17
CA ALA A 62 -1.40 -0.44 -10.22
C ALA A 62 -1.86 -0.16 -11.64
N ILE A 63 -3.09 0.30 -11.77
CA ILE A 63 -3.62 0.97 -12.96
C ILE A 63 -4.21 2.32 -12.57
N LEU A 64 -4.07 3.30 -13.44
CA LEU A 64 -4.83 4.54 -13.37
C LEU A 64 -6.16 4.39 -14.12
N THR A 65 -7.18 5.07 -13.62
CA THR A 65 -8.51 5.10 -14.23
C THR A 65 -9.06 6.53 -14.22
N GLU A 66 -10.15 6.76 -14.94
CA GLU A 66 -10.93 8.00 -14.78
C GLU A 66 -11.34 8.16 -13.30
N PRO A 67 -11.25 9.38 -12.74
CA PRO A 67 -11.69 9.64 -11.37
C PRO A 67 -13.20 9.49 -11.23
N VAL A 68 -13.67 9.35 -9.99
CA VAL A 68 -15.12 9.29 -9.68
C VAL A 68 -15.58 10.48 -8.86
N THR A 69 -14.64 11.21 -8.24
CA THR A 69 -14.91 12.39 -7.42
C THR A 69 -14.56 13.65 -8.20
N PRO A 70 -15.44 14.67 -8.26
CA PRO A 70 -15.11 15.95 -8.87
C PRO A 70 -13.86 16.59 -8.23
N GLY A 71 -12.90 16.99 -9.07
CA GLY A 71 -11.64 17.58 -8.63
C GLY A 71 -10.52 16.59 -8.33
N SER A 72 -10.77 15.28 -8.39
CA SER A 72 -9.72 14.28 -8.42
C SER A 72 -9.05 14.21 -9.79
N HIS A 73 -7.74 13.95 -9.82
CA HIS A 73 -6.96 13.89 -11.07
C HIS A 73 -7.07 12.52 -11.74
N ALA A 74 -7.14 11.45 -10.94
CA ALA A 74 -7.29 10.08 -11.42
C ALA A 74 -7.91 9.17 -10.36
N GLY A 75 -8.50 8.06 -10.78
CA GLY A 75 -8.71 6.90 -9.92
C GLY A 75 -7.47 6.00 -9.96
N VAL A 76 -7.21 5.27 -8.88
CA VAL A 76 -6.14 4.28 -8.80
C VAL A 76 -6.68 2.97 -8.24
N LEU A 77 -6.35 1.86 -8.91
CA LEU A 77 -6.62 0.51 -8.43
C LEU A 77 -5.29 -0.23 -8.27
N PHE A 78 -5.09 -0.80 -7.10
CA PHE A 78 -3.90 -1.58 -6.76
C PHE A 78 -4.19 -3.07 -6.88
N MET A 79 -3.20 -3.82 -7.35
CA MET A 79 -3.26 -5.26 -7.53
C MET A 79 -1.98 -5.92 -7.01
N HIS A 80 -2.09 -7.18 -6.63
CA HIS A 80 -0.97 -8.01 -6.15
C HIS A 80 -1.18 -9.47 -6.59
N ASN A 81 -0.34 -10.38 -6.14
CA ASN A 81 -0.43 -11.78 -6.56
C ASN A 81 -1.81 -12.40 -6.32
N GLN A 82 -2.49 -12.06 -5.21
CA GLN A 82 -3.76 -12.67 -4.82
C GLN A 82 -5.00 -11.95 -5.36
N GLY A 83 -4.94 -10.63 -5.56
CA GLY A 83 -6.14 -9.87 -5.94
C GLY A 83 -5.91 -8.37 -6.04
N TYR A 84 -6.90 -7.62 -5.54
CA TYR A 84 -6.92 -6.15 -5.57
C TYR A 84 -7.14 -5.59 -4.17
N SER A 85 -6.24 -4.72 -3.73
CA SER A 85 -6.35 -4.03 -2.45
C SER A 85 -7.28 -2.81 -2.53
N THR A 86 -7.71 -2.33 -1.37
CA THR A 86 -8.57 -1.14 -1.27
C THR A 86 -7.79 0.16 -1.32
N MET A 87 -6.58 0.15 -0.79
CA MET A 87 -5.63 1.27 -0.81
C MET A 87 -4.21 0.72 -0.60
N CYS A 88 -3.21 1.44 -1.08
CA CYS A 88 -1.81 1.06 -0.95
C CYS A 88 -0.93 2.30 -0.79
N GLY A 89 -0.29 2.48 0.37
CA GLY A 89 0.52 3.67 0.66
C GLY A 89 1.82 3.71 -0.14
N HIS A 90 2.61 2.63 -0.17
CA HIS A 90 3.82 2.57 -1.00
C HIS A 90 3.47 2.75 -2.49
N GLY A 91 2.30 2.22 -2.90
CA GLY A 91 1.78 2.39 -4.25
C GLY A 91 1.46 3.84 -4.58
N ILE A 92 0.85 4.62 -3.67
CA ILE A 92 0.62 6.06 -3.87
C ILE A 92 1.95 6.80 -4.05
N VAL A 93 2.96 6.50 -3.23
CA VAL A 93 4.29 7.10 -3.35
C VAL A 93 4.90 6.80 -4.72
N ALA A 94 4.90 5.53 -5.14
CA ALA A 94 5.49 5.10 -6.40
C ALA A 94 4.70 5.61 -7.62
N VAL A 95 3.35 5.51 -7.61
CA VAL A 95 2.50 6.00 -8.72
C VAL A 95 2.64 7.51 -8.89
N THR A 96 2.68 8.27 -7.79
CA THR A 96 2.87 9.73 -7.86
C THR A 96 4.24 10.08 -8.43
N THR A 97 5.29 9.40 -8.00
CA THR A 97 6.64 9.57 -8.55
C THR A 97 6.66 9.28 -10.05
N ILE A 98 6.12 8.14 -10.49
CA ILE A 98 6.04 7.78 -11.91
C ILE A 98 5.21 8.81 -12.69
N ALA A 99 4.03 9.18 -12.17
CA ALA A 99 3.11 10.06 -12.85
C ALA A 99 3.72 11.44 -13.12
N LEU A 100 4.45 11.99 -12.16
CA LEU A 100 5.11 13.29 -12.29
C LEU A 100 6.39 13.20 -13.14
N GLU A 101 7.26 12.24 -12.88
CA GLU A 101 8.52 12.09 -13.63
C GLU A 101 8.33 11.66 -15.09
N ARG A 102 7.17 11.10 -15.45
CA ARG A 102 6.84 10.68 -16.84
C ARG A 102 5.72 11.51 -17.46
N GLY A 103 5.23 12.54 -16.76
CA GLY A 103 4.20 13.42 -17.28
C GLY A 103 2.86 12.71 -17.57
N LEU A 104 2.55 11.64 -16.84
CA LEU A 104 1.29 10.89 -17.04
C LEU A 104 0.08 11.62 -16.47
N LEU A 105 0.28 12.44 -15.45
CA LEU A 105 -0.74 13.29 -14.84
C LEU A 105 -0.21 14.70 -14.70
N LEU A 106 -1.07 15.68 -14.96
CA LEU A 106 -0.76 17.08 -14.69
C LEU A 106 -1.08 17.39 -13.24
N PRO A 107 -0.11 17.89 -12.46
CA PRO A 107 -0.33 18.23 -11.06
C PRO A 107 -1.30 19.40 -10.91
N GLY A 108 -1.85 19.57 -9.71
CA GLY A 108 -2.66 20.74 -9.33
C GLY A 108 -1.86 22.04 -9.36
N GLY A 109 -2.53 23.15 -9.07
CA GLY A 109 -2.01 24.52 -9.25
C GLY A 109 -0.72 24.86 -8.50
N ASP A 110 -0.29 24.05 -7.51
CA ASP A 110 1.01 24.15 -6.83
C ASP A 110 2.16 23.41 -7.55
N GLY A 111 1.87 22.79 -8.70
CA GLY A 111 2.84 22.05 -9.51
C GLY A 111 3.31 20.70 -8.91
N ALA A 112 2.78 20.27 -7.76
CA ALA A 112 3.28 19.11 -7.04
C ALA A 112 2.20 18.20 -6.43
N SER A 113 0.92 18.63 -6.45
CA SER A 113 -0.18 17.90 -5.81
C SER A 113 -1.02 17.12 -6.81
N ILE A 114 -1.28 15.85 -6.47
CA ILE A 114 -2.19 14.96 -7.20
C ILE A 114 -3.24 14.42 -6.23
N VAL A 115 -4.49 14.40 -6.66
CA VAL A 115 -5.61 13.83 -5.90
C VAL A 115 -6.06 12.56 -6.60
N TYR A 116 -6.04 11.44 -5.87
CA TYR A 116 -6.48 10.14 -6.34
C TYR A 116 -7.76 9.71 -5.66
N ASP A 117 -8.65 9.05 -6.41
CA ASP A 117 -9.71 8.25 -5.84
C ASP A 117 -9.24 6.80 -5.70
N SER A 118 -9.37 6.20 -4.52
CA SER A 118 -9.14 4.79 -4.26
C SER A 118 -10.42 4.11 -3.74
N PRO A 119 -10.51 2.77 -3.74
CA PRO A 119 -11.63 2.07 -3.11
C PRO A 119 -11.86 2.42 -1.63
N ALA A 120 -10.80 2.80 -0.90
CA ALA A 120 -10.88 3.22 0.50
C ALA A 120 -11.26 4.70 0.67
N GLY A 121 -11.20 5.52 -0.39
CA GLY A 121 -11.51 6.94 -0.35
C GLY A 121 -10.53 7.80 -1.15
N THR A 122 -10.68 9.11 -1.03
CA THR A 122 -9.84 10.09 -1.73
C THR A 122 -8.52 10.31 -1.01
N ILE A 123 -7.42 10.25 -1.74
CA ILE A 123 -6.04 10.41 -1.26
C ILE A 123 -5.44 11.66 -1.91
N ARG A 124 -4.85 12.54 -1.09
CA ARG A 124 -4.13 13.72 -1.56
C ARG A 124 -2.64 13.50 -1.40
N ALA A 125 -1.94 13.35 -2.52
CA ALA A 125 -0.49 13.19 -2.58
C ALA A 125 0.18 14.50 -2.99
N ARG A 126 1.28 14.84 -2.32
CA ARG A 126 2.11 16.00 -2.63
C ARG A 126 3.56 15.56 -2.77
N ALA A 127 4.13 15.84 -3.93
CA ALA A 127 5.54 15.56 -4.18
C ALA A 127 6.42 16.72 -3.70
N ARG A 128 7.58 16.40 -3.15
CA ARG A 128 8.71 17.32 -3.04
C ARG A 128 9.59 17.13 -4.26
N LEU A 129 9.72 18.19 -5.06
CA LEU A 129 10.49 18.17 -6.28
C LEU A 129 11.93 18.66 -5.99
N GLY A 130 12.91 17.88 -6.40
CA GLY A 130 14.32 18.23 -6.32
C GLY A 130 14.77 19.02 -7.55
N ALA A 131 15.93 19.66 -7.45
CA ALA A 131 16.60 20.24 -8.60
C ALA A 131 16.90 19.15 -9.63
N GLY A 132 16.50 19.34 -10.88
CA GLY A 132 16.62 18.35 -11.95
C GLY A 132 18.01 17.75 -12.04
N GLY A 133 18.11 16.42 -11.83
CA GLY A 133 19.38 15.70 -11.95
C GLY A 133 19.81 15.66 -13.42
N ALA A 134 21.07 15.98 -13.70
CA ALA A 134 21.71 15.79 -14.98
C ALA A 134 21.79 14.28 -15.31
N GLY A 135 20.80 13.72 -16.00
CA GLY A 135 20.78 12.29 -16.36
C GLY A 135 19.47 11.72 -16.87
N GLY A 136 18.36 12.45 -16.78
CA GLY A 136 17.11 12.04 -17.40
C GLY A 136 17.08 12.39 -18.87
N ALA A 137 16.61 11.49 -19.74
CA ALA A 137 16.25 11.85 -21.11
C ALA A 137 15.28 13.03 -21.04
N GLY A 138 15.64 14.17 -21.65
CA GLY A 138 14.82 15.38 -21.62
C GLY A 138 13.41 15.07 -22.14
N GLY A 139 12.40 15.71 -21.55
CA GLY A 139 11.06 15.72 -22.12
C GLY A 139 11.10 16.19 -23.59
N GLU A 140 10.06 15.96 -24.35
CA GLU A 140 9.99 16.31 -25.78
C GLU A 140 10.43 17.76 -26.12
N ASN A 141 10.49 18.63 -25.12
CA ASN A 141 10.94 20.03 -25.25
C ASN A 141 12.34 20.31 -24.67
N GLY A 142 13.11 19.29 -24.27
CA GLY A 142 14.48 19.44 -23.75
C GLY A 142 14.58 20.01 -22.33
N GLU A 143 13.47 20.19 -21.60
CA GLU A 143 13.50 20.58 -20.19
C GLU A 143 13.93 19.40 -19.32
N PRO A 144 14.81 19.61 -18.32
CA PRO A 144 15.16 18.54 -17.40
C PRO A 144 13.92 18.08 -16.65
N LEU A 145 13.62 16.77 -16.75
CA LEU A 145 12.54 16.15 -15.95
C LEU A 145 12.85 16.40 -14.47
N GLN A 146 11.91 17.02 -13.77
CA GLN A 146 12.04 17.24 -12.32
C GLN A 146 12.01 15.91 -11.60
N ARG A 147 13.01 15.64 -10.76
CA ARG A 147 13.04 14.44 -9.93
C ARG A 147 12.12 14.63 -8.73
N VAL A 148 11.34 13.61 -8.42
CA VAL A 148 10.59 13.52 -7.17
C VAL A 148 11.52 12.99 -6.07
N GLU A 149 11.78 13.79 -5.03
CA GLU A 149 12.60 13.39 -3.88
C GLU A 149 11.81 12.58 -2.86
N SER A 150 10.59 13.00 -2.59
CA SER A 150 9.66 12.32 -1.70
C SER A 150 8.21 12.65 -2.07
N VAL A 151 7.30 11.81 -1.60
CA VAL A 151 5.86 12.01 -1.72
C VAL A 151 5.25 11.87 -0.34
N ALA A 152 4.59 12.93 0.14
CA ALA A 152 3.71 12.88 1.29
C ALA A 152 2.27 12.71 0.80
N PHE A 153 1.51 11.84 1.43
CA PHE A 153 0.09 11.70 1.14
C PHE A 153 -0.75 11.74 2.41
N VAL A 154 -1.85 12.49 2.35
CA VAL A 154 -2.87 12.49 3.39
C VAL A 154 -3.77 11.29 3.15
N ASN A 155 -3.72 10.38 4.12
CA ASN A 155 -4.46 9.12 4.07
C ASN A 155 -5.94 9.32 4.47
N VAL A 156 -6.73 8.27 4.30
CA VAL A 156 -8.09 8.19 4.85
C VAL A 156 -8.04 8.18 6.38
N PRO A 157 -9.13 8.58 7.06
CA PRO A 157 -9.22 8.47 8.51
C PRO A 157 -8.90 7.07 9.01
N SER A 158 -8.02 6.98 10.00
CA SER A 158 -7.50 5.74 10.56
C SER A 158 -7.94 5.62 12.02
N PHE A 159 -8.41 4.44 12.42
CA PHE A 159 -9.01 4.22 13.74
C PHE A 159 -8.80 2.79 14.24
N VAL A 160 -8.90 2.61 15.55
CA VAL A 160 -8.86 1.30 16.19
C VAL A 160 -10.27 0.73 16.22
N LEU A 161 -10.48 -0.42 15.54
CA LEU A 161 -11.75 -1.13 15.56
C LEU A 161 -11.91 -1.99 16.82
N HIS A 162 -10.86 -2.74 17.17
CA HIS A 162 -10.80 -3.57 18.36
C HIS A 162 -9.44 -3.41 19.02
N ALA A 163 -9.45 -3.11 20.33
CA ALA A 163 -8.24 -3.01 21.14
C ALA A 163 -8.08 -4.23 22.03
N GLY A 164 -6.89 -4.82 22.06
CA GLY A 164 -6.51 -5.85 23.01
C GLY A 164 -7.25 -7.16 22.88
N LEU A 165 -7.59 -7.59 21.67
CA LEU A 165 -8.15 -8.92 21.43
C LEU A 165 -7.18 -10.00 21.90
N ILE A 166 -7.72 -11.03 22.56
CA ILE A 166 -6.93 -12.21 22.92
C ILE A 166 -7.07 -13.25 21.82
N VAL A 167 -5.97 -13.48 21.11
CA VAL A 167 -5.87 -14.46 20.03
C VAL A 167 -5.19 -15.72 20.52
N LYS A 168 -5.83 -16.86 20.29
CA LYS A 168 -5.26 -18.17 20.67
C LYS A 168 -4.41 -18.71 19.52
N LEU A 169 -3.12 -18.89 19.76
CA LEU A 169 -2.15 -19.51 18.83
C LEU A 169 -1.63 -20.81 19.45
N GLY A 170 -2.19 -21.93 19.03
CA GLY A 170 -1.87 -23.22 19.65
C GLY A 170 -2.17 -23.22 21.15
N SER A 171 -1.14 -23.35 21.98
CA SER A 171 -1.23 -23.28 23.45
C SER A 171 -1.04 -21.89 24.05
N ARG A 172 -0.65 -20.90 23.22
CA ARG A 172 -0.38 -19.52 23.67
C ARG A 172 -1.57 -18.62 23.43
N HIS A 173 -1.66 -17.56 24.23
CA HIS A 173 -2.58 -16.46 24.03
C HIS A 173 -1.74 -15.20 23.81
N ILE A 174 -2.00 -14.49 22.73
CA ILE A 174 -1.35 -13.23 22.42
C ILE A 174 -2.38 -12.11 22.38
N ARG A 175 -1.92 -10.89 22.60
CA ARG A 175 -2.75 -9.68 22.42
C ARG A 175 -2.56 -9.14 21.03
N ALA A 176 -3.68 -8.77 20.37
CA ALA A 176 -3.69 -8.11 19.08
C ALA A 176 -4.64 -6.91 19.11
N ASP A 177 -4.29 -5.86 18.41
CA ASP A 177 -5.19 -4.77 18.10
C ASP A 177 -5.64 -4.90 16.64
N VAL A 178 -6.88 -4.48 16.33
CA VAL A 178 -7.36 -4.41 14.94
C VAL A 178 -7.64 -2.96 14.61
N ALA A 179 -6.94 -2.43 13.62
CA ALA A 179 -7.05 -1.04 13.23
C ALA A 179 -7.19 -0.89 11.70
N PHE A 180 -7.85 0.19 11.29
CA PHE A 180 -8.04 0.59 9.90
C PHE A 180 -7.10 1.73 9.54
N GLY A 181 -6.37 1.59 8.44
CA GLY A 181 -5.50 2.63 7.86
C GLY A 181 -5.67 2.75 6.34
N GLY A 182 -6.85 2.38 5.81
CA GLY A 182 -7.15 2.21 4.38
C GLY A 182 -7.41 0.74 4.02
N ALA A 183 -6.94 -0.16 4.88
CA ALA A 183 -7.32 -1.57 5.01
C ALA A 183 -7.27 -1.93 6.50
N PHE A 184 -7.90 -3.03 6.92
CA PHE A 184 -7.81 -3.52 8.28
C PHE A 184 -6.56 -4.37 8.49
N TYR A 185 -5.91 -4.16 9.61
CA TYR A 185 -4.74 -4.92 10.04
C TYR A 185 -4.89 -5.44 11.46
N ALA A 186 -4.44 -6.68 11.68
CA ALA A 186 -4.10 -7.16 13.02
C ALA A 186 -2.70 -6.64 13.36
N ILE A 187 -2.55 -5.98 14.50
CA ILE A 187 -1.28 -5.39 14.94
C ILE A 187 -0.84 -6.12 16.20
N VAL A 188 0.37 -6.66 16.19
CA VAL A 188 0.91 -7.55 17.23
C VAL A 188 2.35 -7.18 17.54
N ASP A 189 2.68 -7.18 18.83
CA ASP A 189 4.06 -7.08 19.28
C ASP A 189 4.82 -8.37 18.92
N SER A 190 5.93 -8.24 18.21
CA SER A 190 6.79 -9.36 17.78
C SER A 190 7.41 -10.10 18.97
N GLU A 191 7.71 -9.40 20.06
CA GLU A 191 8.21 -10.01 21.28
C GLU A 191 7.16 -10.90 21.96
N ALA A 192 5.87 -10.52 21.91
CA ALA A 192 4.77 -11.31 22.44
C ALA A 192 4.58 -12.65 21.71
N VAL A 193 4.94 -12.73 20.45
CA VAL A 193 4.97 -13.98 19.67
C VAL A 193 6.33 -14.66 19.70
N GLY A 194 7.36 -14.02 20.25
CA GLY A 194 8.72 -14.55 20.34
C GLY A 194 9.43 -14.65 19.00
N LEU A 195 9.11 -13.77 18.04
CA LEU A 195 9.67 -13.77 16.71
C LEU A 195 10.38 -12.43 16.43
N PRO A 196 11.71 -12.43 16.18
CA PRO A 196 12.40 -11.24 15.71
C PRO A 196 11.90 -10.81 14.34
N ILE A 197 11.88 -9.50 14.11
CA ILE A 197 11.56 -8.92 12.78
C ILE A 197 12.84 -8.87 11.95
N ASP A 198 13.18 -9.99 11.33
CA ASP A 198 14.35 -10.14 10.46
C ASP A 198 14.11 -11.17 9.35
N VAL A 199 15.00 -11.17 8.35
CA VAL A 199 14.89 -12.06 7.18
C VAL A 199 14.99 -13.55 7.54
N PRO A 200 15.86 -14.00 8.46
CA PRO A 200 15.92 -15.41 8.87
C PRO A 200 14.60 -15.97 9.42
N HIS A 201 13.78 -15.14 10.09
CA HIS A 201 12.50 -15.56 10.67
C HIS A 201 11.30 -15.31 9.76
N LEU A 202 11.53 -14.83 8.53
CA LEU A 202 10.45 -14.41 7.63
C LEU A 202 9.43 -15.52 7.32
N ALA A 203 9.89 -16.76 7.13
CA ALA A 203 8.99 -17.88 6.87
C ALA A 203 8.04 -18.16 8.06
N GLU A 204 8.54 -18.00 9.30
CA GLU A 204 7.74 -18.19 10.49
C GLU A 204 6.81 -16.98 10.72
N LEU A 205 7.27 -15.77 10.48
CA LEU A 205 6.44 -14.55 10.52
C LEU A 205 5.27 -14.65 9.53
N ARG A 206 5.50 -15.14 8.30
CA ARG A 206 4.44 -15.39 7.32
C ARG A 206 3.39 -16.37 7.86
N ARG A 207 3.82 -17.51 8.38
CA ARG A 207 2.93 -18.54 8.93
C ARG A 207 2.11 -18.01 10.11
N VAL A 208 2.78 -17.40 11.09
CA VAL A 208 2.12 -16.89 12.31
C VAL A 208 1.22 -15.69 11.97
N GLY A 209 1.61 -14.84 11.03
CA GLY A 209 0.78 -13.72 10.57
C GLY A 209 -0.55 -14.19 9.98
N MET A 210 -0.54 -15.24 9.17
CA MET A 210 -1.77 -15.82 8.63
C MET A 210 -2.61 -16.50 9.73
N GLU A 211 -2.00 -17.24 10.66
CA GLU A 211 -2.72 -17.85 11.77
C GLU A 211 -3.44 -16.80 12.65
N ILE A 212 -2.81 -15.65 12.91
CA ILE A 212 -3.42 -14.54 13.65
C ILE A 212 -4.61 -13.97 12.88
N LYS A 213 -4.42 -13.67 11.60
CA LYS A 213 -5.48 -13.15 10.72
C LYS A 213 -6.69 -14.08 10.75
N ASP A 214 -6.49 -15.36 10.45
CA ASP A 214 -7.56 -16.36 10.36
C ASP A 214 -8.28 -16.55 11.70
N ALA A 215 -7.54 -16.56 12.80
CA ALA A 215 -8.11 -16.69 14.14
C ALA A 215 -9.00 -15.49 14.52
N ILE A 216 -8.61 -14.27 14.14
CA ILE A 216 -9.41 -13.06 14.40
C ILE A 216 -10.66 -13.06 13.52
N GLU A 217 -10.54 -13.34 12.22
CA GLU A 217 -11.68 -13.37 11.29
C GLU A 217 -12.69 -14.46 11.64
N ALA A 218 -12.23 -15.60 12.19
CA ALA A 218 -13.12 -16.65 12.67
C ALA A 218 -13.93 -16.25 13.91
N ALA A 219 -13.44 -15.34 14.74
CA ALA A 219 -14.03 -14.93 16.00
C ALA A 219 -14.78 -13.59 15.95
N HIS A 220 -14.42 -12.71 15.02
CA HIS A 220 -14.91 -11.33 14.97
C HIS A 220 -15.32 -10.93 13.56
N THR A 221 -16.39 -10.13 13.46
CA THR A 221 -16.76 -9.45 12.22
C THR A 221 -15.91 -8.18 12.08
N ILE A 222 -15.10 -8.12 11.03
CA ILE A 222 -14.26 -6.98 10.72
C ILE A 222 -14.87 -6.23 9.54
N ALA A 223 -15.46 -5.06 9.80
CA ALA A 223 -16.08 -4.23 8.78
C ALA A 223 -16.00 -2.75 9.15
N HIS A 224 -15.85 -1.91 8.14
CA HIS A 224 -15.85 -0.45 8.31
C HIS A 224 -17.26 0.03 8.66
N PRO A 225 -17.44 0.88 9.69
CA PRO A 225 -18.76 1.23 10.23
C PRO A 225 -19.64 2.00 9.24
N LEU A 226 -19.05 2.72 8.29
CA LEU A 226 -19.76 3.56 7.32
C LEU A 226 -19.72 2.99 5.90
N GLU A 227 -18.81 2.06 5.60
CA GLU A 227 -18.63 1.48 4.26
C GLU A 227 -18.46 -0.05 4.36
N PRO A 228 -19.55 -0.79 4.35
CA PRO A 228 -19.52 -2.26 4.51
C PRO A 228 -18.74 -2.99 3.43
N GLY A 229 -18.48 -2.36 2.29
CA GLY A 229 -17.61 -2.89 1.24
C GLY A 229 -16.14 -2.97 1.63
N LEU A 230 -15.74 -2.29 2.71
CA LEU A 230 -14.40 -2.36 3.31
C LEU A 230 -14.47 -3.31 4.52
N HIS A 231 -14.07 -4.55 4.33
CA HIS A 231 -14.19 -5.61 5.34
C HIS A 231 -13.05 -6.61 5.27
N GLY A 232 -12.95 -7.44 6.32
CA GLY A 232 -11.92 -8.47 6.48
C GLY A 232 -10.56 -7.90 6.85
N ILE A 233 -9.67 -8.73 7.40
CA ILE A 233 -8.29 -8.36 7.71
C ILE A 233 -7.44 -8.51 6.46
N TYR A 234 -6.81 -7.43 6.02
CA TYR A 234 -5.90 -7.44 4.89
C TYR A 234 -4.58 -8.12 5.23
N GLY A 235 -4.07 -7.90 6.43
CA GLY A 235 -2.81 -8.49 6.87
C GLY A 235 -2.55 -8.36 8.36
N THR A 236 -1.46 -8.98 8.80
CA THR A 236 -0.93 -8.88 10.17
C THR A 236 0.36 -8.07 10.15
N ILE A 237 0.45 -7.08 11.03
CA ILE A 237 1.64 -6.26 11.24
C ILE A 237 2.31 -6.71 12.54
N PHE A 238 3.53 -7.18 12.44
CA PHE A 238 4.39 -7.37 13.59
C PHE A 238 5.16 -6.08 13.83
N THR A 239 5.08 -5.54 15.04
CA THR A 239 5.82 -4.35 15.48
C THR A 239 6.83 -4.73 16.54
N GLY A 240 7.93 -4.00 16.61
CA GLY A 240 8.95 -4.23 17.63
C GLY A 240 9.95 -3.07 17.70
N PRO A 241 10.96 -3.18 18.57
CA PRO A 241 12.00 -2.17 18.69
C PRO A 241 12.75 -1.99 17.37
N SER A 242 13.01 -0.74 17.00
CA SER A 242 13.88 -0.42 15.88
C SER A 242 15.35 -0.66 16.24
N SER A 243 16.13 -1.10 15.25
CA SER A 243 17.60 -1.11 15.35
C SER A 243 18.25 0.22 14.93
N ASP A 244 17.48 1.13 14.35
CA ASP A 244 17.90 2.48 13.94
C ASP A 244 17.37 3.51 14.95
N GLU A 245 18.26 4.23 15.62
CA GLU A 245 17.92 5.28 16.59
C GLU A 245 17.06 6.42 15.99
N ARG A 246 16.97 6.50 14.65
CA ARG A 246 16.15 7.46 13.93
C ARG A 246 14.74 6.99 13.67
N ALA A 247 14.39 5.76 14.06
CA ALA A 247 13.05 5.19 13.90
C ALA A 247 12.44 4.86 15.27
N ASP A 248 11.15 5.07 15.38
CA ASP A 248 10.41 4.85 16.62
C ASP A 248 10.02 3.38 16.80
N LEU A 249 9.63 2.70 15.69
CA LEU A 249 9.30 1.27 15.66
C LEU A 249 9.80 0.62 14.37
N ARG A 250 10.06 -0.67 14.44
CA ARG A 250 10.30 -1.55 13.31
C ARG A 250 9.08 -2.42 13.04
N ASN A 251 8.80 -2.74 11.77
CA ASN A 251 7.70 -3.63 11.42
C ASN A 251 8.03 -4.55 10.26
N VAL A 252 7.18 -5.58 10.15
CA VAL A 252 6.93 -6.32 8.92
C VAL A 252 5.43 -6.55 8.79
N THR A 253 4.90 -6.30 7.59
CA THR A 253 3.49 -6.57 7.27
C THR A 253 3.41 -7.84 6.42
N ILE A 254 2.66 -8.82 6.92
CA ILE A 254 2.28 -10.03 6.20
C ILE A 254 0.84 -9.84 5.74
N PHE A 255 0.61 -9.84 4.43
CA PHE A 255 -0.71 -9.49 3.87
C PHE A 255 -1.17 -10.50 2.81
N ALA A 256 -2.41 -10.36 2.37
CA ALA A 256 -3.06 -11.21 1.36
C ALA A 256 -2.90 -12.71 1.69
N ASP A 257 -2.17 -13.47 0.88
CA ASP A 257 -1.87 -14.89 1.05
C ASP A 257 -0.39 -15.06 1.45
N ALA A 258 -0.06 -14.57 2.64
CA ALA A 258 1.29 -14.57 3.21
C ALA A 258 2.33 -13.78 2.39
N GLU A 259 1.91 -12.77 1.63
CA GLU A 259 2.81 -11.84 0.94
C GLU A 259 3.50 -10.93 1.96
N VAL A 260 4.70 -10.47 1.65
CA VAL A 260 5.50 -9.61 2.54
C VAL A 260 5.68 -8.24 1.94
N ASP A 261 5.29 -7.21 2.68
CA ASP A 261 5.64 -5.82 2.35
C ASP A 261 7.09 -5.55 2.79
N ARG A 262 7.96 -5.24 1.85
CA ARG A 262 9.37 -4.89 2.11
C ARG A 262 9.51 -3.47 2.62
N SER A 263 8.51 -2.60 2.35
CA SER A 263 8.44 -1.25 2.88
C SER A 263 7.88 -1.25 4.31
N PRO A 264 7.88 -0.10 5.01
CA PRO A 264 7.18 0.01 6.31
C PRO A 264 5.66 -0.14 6.22
N CYS A 265 5.07 -0.32 5.03
CA CYS A 265 3.65 -0.35 4.74
C CYS A 265 2.94 0.99 5.05
N GLY A 266 2.54 1.74 4.03
CA GLY A 266 1.96 3.08 4.25
C GLY A 266 0.62 3.04 4.99
N THR A 267 -0.32 2.17 4.56
CA THR A 267 -1.61 1.95 5.24
C THR A 267 -1.43 1.25 6.58
N GLY A 268 -0.45 0.36 6.69
CA GLY A 268 -0.07 -0.27 7.96
C GLY A 268 0.52 0.74 8.94
N THR A 269 1.39 1.63 8.50
CA THR A 269 1.91 2.73 9.33
C THR A 269 0.77 3.61 9.85
N ALA A 270 -0.21 3.95 9.00
CA ALA A 270 -1.38 4.71 9.40
C ALA A 270 -2.24 3.99 10.46
N ALA A 271 -2.41 2.66 10.32
CA ALA A 271 -3.11 1.83 11.29
C ALA A 271 -2.34 1.76 12.64
N VAL A 272 -1.02 1.56 12.60
CA VAL A 272 -0.17 1.57 13.80
C VAL A 272 -0.21 2.93 14.50
N MET A 273 -0.13 4.03 13.74
CA MET A 273 -0.26 5.38 14.30
C MET A 273 -1.60 5.58 15.03
N SER A 274 -2.70 5.04 14.51
CA SER A 274 -4.01 5.16 15.19
C SER A 274 -4.04 4.39 16.53
N VAL A 275 -3.34 3.26 16.63
CA VAL A 275 -3.19 2.51 17.89
C VAL A 275 -2.34 3.30 18.88
N ILE A 276 -1.20 3.85 18.45
CA ILE A 276 -0.29 4.63 19.30
C ILE A 276 -0.98 5.92 19.77
N ASP A 277 -1.76 6.59 18.89
CA ASP A 277 -2.56 7.77 19.26
C ASP A 277 -3.64 7.42 20.30
N ALA A 278 -4.36 6.31 20.12
CA ALA A 278 -5.36 5.85 21.08
C ALA A 278 -4.74 5.49 22.45
N MET A 279 -3.48 5.10 22.49
CA MET A 279 -2.71 4.89 23.73
C MET A 279 -2.18 6.19 24.33
N GLY A 280 -2.31 7.34 23.66
CA GLY A 280 -1.77 8.65 24.09
C GLY A 280 -0.24 8.73 23.98
N LEU A 281 0.37 7.90 23.15
CA LEU A 281 1.83 7.81 22.98
C LEU A 281 2.33 8.48 21.70
N LEU A 282 1.44 8.88 20.78
CA LEU A 282 1.82 9.59 19.57
C LEU A 282 1.97 11.09 19.86
N GLY A 283 3.21 11.59 19.79
CA GLY A 283 3.49 12.99 19.98
C GLY A 283 3.16 13.83 18.73
N ASP A 284 2.68 15.05 18.91
CA ASP A 284 2.43 15.99 17.80
C ASP A 284 3.71 16.76 17.39
N ASP A 285 4.76 16.72 18.22
CA ASP A 285 5.97 17.54 18.05
C ASP A 285 6.98 17.00 17.03
N LYS A 286 6.94 15.70 16.74
CA LYS A 286 7.85 15.05 15.81
C LYS A 286 7.12 14.03 14.93
N PRO A 287 7.61 13.78 13.69
CA PRO A 287 7.11 12.68 12.89
C PRO A 287 7.33 11.34 13.60
N PHE A 288 6.37 10.44 13.50
CA PHE A 288 6.55 9.02 13.78
C PHE A 288 7.34 8.39 12.64
N VAL A 289 8.43 7.72 12.93
CA VAL A 289 9.29 7.07 11.94
C VAL A 289 9.18 5.55 12.07
N HIS A 290 8.71 4.90 11.01
CA HIS A 290 8.51 3.47 10.94
C HIS A 290 9.58 2.82 10.06
N GLU A 291 10.34 1.87 10.62
CA GLU A 291 11.38 1.11 9.92
C GLU A 291 10.79 -0.19 9.37
N SER A 292 11.20 -0.58 8.17
CA SER A 292 10.82 -1.85 7.56
C SER A 292 11.77 -2.99 7.92
N LEU A 293 11.38 -4.21 7.53
CA LEU A 293 12.21 -5.41 7.62
C LEU A 293 13.62 -5.24 7.02
N ILE A 294 13.75 -4.45 5.95
CA ILE A 294 15.03 -4.22 5.23
C ILE A 294 15.70 -2.90 5.59
N GLY A 295 15.24 -2.22 6.67
CA GLY A 295 15.86 -0.99 7.17
C GLY A 295 15.48 0.29 6.42
N THR A 296 14.49 0.24 5.51
CA THR A 296 13.94 1.45 4.88
C THR A 296 12.90 2.11 5.79
N ARG A 297 12.55 3.38 5.53
CA ARG A 297 11.71 4.15 6.45
C ARG A 297 10.60 4.89 5.72
N PHE A 298 9.45 5.00 6.39
CA PHE A 298 8.44 6.00 6.16
C PHE A 298 8.34 6.89 7.40
N SER A 299 7.94 8.14 7.20
CA SER A 299 7.58 9.04 8.29
C SER A 299 6.10 9.36 8.23
N GLY A 300 5.48 9.53 9.40
CA GLY A 300 4.07 9.84 9.53
C GLY A 300 3.84 10.95 10.54
N ARG A 301 2.80 11.77 10.32
CA ARG A 301 2.31 12.75 11.29
C ARG A 301 0.79 12.79 11.26
N VAL A 302 0.18 13.27 12.34
CA VAL A 302 -1.26 13.49 12.40
C VAL A 302 -1.58 14.82 11.72
N ALA A 303 -2.23 14.79 10.55
CA ALA A 303 -2.68 15.99 9.87
C ALA A 303 -3.92 16.60 10.55
N SER A 304 -4.83 15.75 11.05
CA SER A 304 -6.00 16.16 11.83
C SER A 304 -6.58 14.97 12.62
N ARG A 305 -7.46 15.27 13.58
CA ARG A 305 -8.26 14.29 14.31
C ARG A 305 -9.73 14.42 13.91
N THR A 306 -10.44 13.30 13.84
CA THR A 306 -11.83 13.22 13.40
C THR A 306 -12.53 12.02 14.08
N VAL A 307 -13.74 11.69 13.62
CA VAL A 307 -14.49 10.51 14.03
C VAL A 307 -14.97 9.73 12.80
N VAL A 308 -15.06 8.42 12.92
CA VAL A 308 -15.62 7.51 11.91
C VAL A 308 -16.69 6.65 12.59
N GLY A 309 -17.97 6.97 12.37
CA GLY A 309 -19.04 6.42 13.21
C GLY A 309 -18.81 6.78 14.68
N ASP A 310 -18.70 5.77 15.54
CA ASP A 310 -18.45 5.94 16.98
C ASP A 310 -16.96 5.89 17.35
N TYR A 311 -16.05 5.76 16.37
CA TYR A 311 -14.63 5.60 16.60
C TYR A 311 -13.87 6.93 16.50
N GLN A 312 -13.03 7.21 17.50
CA GLN A 312 -12.04 8.28 17.40
C GLN A 312 -11.03 7.91 16.30
N ALA A 313 -10.68 8.85 15.46
CA ALA A 313 -9.84 8.61 14.30
C ALA A 313 -8.82 9.74 14.12
N ILE A 314 -7.66 9.40 13.61
CA ILE A 314 -6.67 10.33 13.08
C ILE A 314 -6.72 10.35 11.56
N VAL A 315 -6.35 11.45 10.95
CA VAL A 315 -6.05 11.56 9.52
C VAL A 315 -4.53 11.64 9.40
N PRO A 316 -3.83 10.54 9.12
CA PRO A 316 -2.38 10.56 9.05
C PRO A 316 -1.91 11.07 7.69
N GLU A 317 -0.80 11.81 7.69
CA GLU A 317 0.00 12.09 6.51
C GLU A 317 1.25 11.24 6.57
N ILE A 318 1.50 10.45 5.53
CA ILE A 318 2.65 9.54 5.43
C ILE A 318 3.55 10.01 4.31
N GLU A 319 4.86 10.06 4.56
CA GLU A 319 5.88 10.45 3.58
C GLU A 319 6.86 9.31 3.34
N GLY A 320 7.18 9.10 2.06
CA GLY A 320 8.19 8.14 1.59
C GLY A 320 8.80 8.56 0.27
N SER A 321 9.76 7.79 -0.20
CA SER A 321 10.44 8.01 -1.48
C SER A 321 10.34 6.79 -2.38
N ALA A 322 10.32 7.02 -3.70
CA ALA A 322 10.31 5.97 -4.70
C ALA A 322 11.33 6.23 -5.81
N TRP A 323 11.71 5.18 -6.49
CA TRP A 323 12.64 5.21 -7.63
C TRP A 323 12.11 4.35 -8.76
N ILE A 324 12.08 4.90 -9.98
CA ILE A 324 11.74 4.16 -11.19
C ILE A 324 12.90 3.19 -11.48
N THR A 325 12.58 1.92 -11.71
CA THR A 325 13.55 0.84 -11.95
C THR A 325 13.60 0.39 -13.40
N GLY A 326 12.53 0.62 -14.18
CA GLY A 326 12.51 0.25 -15.58
C GLY A 326 11.19 0.56 -16.27
N GLU A 327 11.22 0.48 -17.60
CA GLU A 327 10.07 0.59 -18.49
C GLU A 327 10.01 -0.64 -19.37
N HIS A 328 8.84 -1.30 -19.46
CA HIS A 328 8.72 -2.61 -20.10
C HIS A 328 7.54 -2.65 -21.07
N THR A 329 7.67 -3.51 -22.07
CA THR A 329 6.55 -3.96 -22.89
C THR A 329 6.44 -5.48 -22.72
N PHE A 330 5.47 -5.93 -21.96
CA PHE A 330 5.17 -7.34 -21.81
C PHE A 330 4.35 -7.83 -23.00
N LEU A 331 4.66 -9.06 -23.42
CA LEU A 331 3.93 -9.77 -24.46
C LEU A 331 3.17 -10.93 -23.84
N VAL A 332 1.89 -11.03 -24.16
CA VAL A 332 1.04 -12.15 -23.77
C VAL A 332 0.60 -12.84 -25.07
N ASP A 333 1.17 -14.01 -25.33
CA ASP A 333 0.83 -14.82 -26.49
C ASP A 333 -0.35 -15.72 -26.16
N ASP A 334 -1.35 -15.76 -27.05
CA ASP A 334 -2.55 -16.58 -26.83
C ASP A 334 -2.25 -18.08 -26.87
N THR A 335 -1.14 -18.47 -27.49
CA THR A 335 -0.69 -19.88 -27.60
C THR A 335 0.18 -20.32 -26.42
N ASP A 336 0.68 -19.37 -25.59
CA ASP A 336 1.48 -19.68 -24.40
C ASP A 336 0.60 -20.37 -23.33
N PRO A 337 0.89 -21.64 -22.95
CA PRO A 337 0.13 -22.33 -21.90
C PRO A 337 0.24 -21.65 -20.52
N LEU A 338 1.27 -20.81 -20.30
CA LEU A 338 1.51 -20.07 -19.06
C LEU A 338 1.14 -18.59 -19.17
N LYS A 339 0.37 -18.21 -20.20
CA LYS A 339 -0.03 -16.80 -20.45
C LYS A 339 -0.70 -16.10 -19.27
N ASN A 340 -1.43 -16.86 -18.45
CA ASN A 340 -2.13 -16.33 -17.27
C ASN A 340 -1.27 -16.29 -16.00
N GLY A 341 0.01 -16.63 -16.11
CA GLY A 341 0.91 -16.72 -14.96
C GLY A 341 0.67 -17.95 -14.08
N PHE A 342 1.66 -18.23 -13.24
CA PHE A 342 1.63 -19.30 -12.23
C PHE A 342 2.31 -18.85 -10.96
N ARG A 343 2.09 -19.56 -9.85
CA ARG A 343 2.74 -19.38 -8.56
C ARG A 343 3.34 -20.71 -8.12
N LEU A 344 4.57 -20.67 -7.57
CA LEU A 344 5.23 -21.80 -6.96
C LEU A 344 4.93 -21.89 -5.47
#